data_c48f209fb26da4e25f8ba8c9aff93188
#
_entry.id   c48f209fb26da4e25f8ba8c9aff93188
#
_cell.length_a   1.000
_cell.length_b   1.000
_cell.length_c   1.000
_cell.angle_alpha   90.00
_cell.angle_beta   90.00
_cell.angle_gamma   90.00
#
_symmetry.space_group_name_H-M   'P 1'
#
loop_
_entity.id
_entity.type
_entity.pdbx_description
1 polymer ?
#
loop_
_entity_poly.entity_id
_entity_poly.type
_entity_poly.pdbx_seq_one_letter_code
_entity_poly.pdbx_strand_id
1 'polypeptide(L)'
;MLTRFSVRRKSKDVFQKVITLRKLGYSYSEIIKETGVAKSTINSWITFAGLNLSPEHMQIQLKKRVQNHVLGTLASKITRLKRRDEDVQNFISEQKVNFNDPLFVAGVMLYEAEGTKSYSNGFSNSDFRLINLYIKFLEKYFRLSKKENMSFRLYIHEIRKSDLERIKRFWSKKLIIDVNKFAISWKHNIVAKQQENLDYVGQLSVNVRKMSHFISKMVTLSDIILTRYQKL
;
A
#
# COMPACT_ATOMS: atom_id res chain seq x y z
N MET A 1 36.50 -12.91 48.33
CA MET A 1 37.06 -13.40 47.07
C MET A 1 36.49 -12.60 45.91
N LEU A 2 37.20 -11.57 45.47
CA LEU A 2 36.80 -10.73 44.34
C LEU A 2 37.32 -11.41 43.06
N THR A 3 36.42 -12.08 42.38
CA THR A 3 36.72 -12.69 41.09
C THR A 3 37.05 -11.60 40.07
N ARG A 4 38.23 -11.69 39.51
CA ARG A 4 38.86 -10.88 38.49
C ARG A 4 37.94 -10.78 37.21
N PHE A 5 37.00 -9.86 37.21
CA PHE A 5 36.45 -9.40 35.93
C PHE A 5 37.46 -8.45 35.31
N SER A 6 37.92 -8.78 34.09
CA SER A 6 39.01 -8.11 33.42
C SER A 6 38.61 -6.67 32.99
N VAL A 7 38.77 -5.73 33.92
CA VAL A 7 38.80 -4.27 33.63
C VAL A 7 40.10 -3.90 32.88
N ARG A 8 40.76 -4.90 32.29
CA ARG A 8 42.00 -4.75 31.52
C ARG A 8 41.69 -4.19 30.15
N ARG A 9 41.55 -2.90 29.98
CA ARG A 9 41.88 -2.12 28.74
C ARG A 9 41.12 -0.81 28.53
N LYS A 10 40.17 -0.45 29.41
CA LYS A 10 39.59 0.90 29.33
C LYS A 10 39.73 1.55 30.71
N SER A 11 40.11 2.82 30.73
CA SER A 11 40.42 3.54 31.95
C SER A 11 39.24 3.50 32.94
N LYS A 12 39.53 3.59 34.22
CA LYS A 12 38.55 3.72 35.31
C LYS A 12 37.55 4.85 35.05
N ASP A 13 38.00 5.89 34.36
CA ASP A 13 37.21 7.06 33.97
C ASP A 13 36.13 6.70 32.92
N VAL A 14 36.41 5.84 31.95
CA VAL A 14 35.42 5.41 30.95
C VAL A 14 34.34 4.55 31.62
N PHE A 15 34.69 3.68 32.56
CA PHE A 15 33.72 2.93 33.36
C PHE A 15 32.80 3.92 34.12
N GLN A 16 33.40 4.88 34.84
CA GLN A 16 32.63 5.85 35.61
C GLN A 16 31.71 6.69 34.69
N LYS A 17 32.22 7.10 33.55
CA LYS A 17 31.41 7.80 32.51
C LYS A 17 30.20 6.98 32.08
N VAL A 18 30.37 5.69 31.78
CA VAL A 18 29.26 4.78 31.40
C VAL A 18 28.22 4.70 32.52
N ILE A 19 28.67 4.54 33.80
CA ILE A 19 27.77 4.49 34.93
C ILE A 19 26.99 5.79 35.11
N THR A 20 27.66 6.94 34.99
CA THR A 20 27.04 8.25 35.13
C THR A 20 26.01 8.48 34.01
N LEU A 21 26.36 8.21 32.75
CA LEU A 21 25.42 8.33 31.63
C LEU A 21 24.20 7.44 31.83
N ARG A 22 24.40 6.21 32.35
CA ARG A 22 23.29 5.31 32.60
C ARG A 22 22.38 5.82 33.72
N LYS A 23 22.94 6.37 34.78
CA LYS A 23 22.18 7.04 35.88
C LYS A 23 21.37 8.22 35.36
N LEU A 24 21.88 8.94 34.36
CA LEU A 24 21.19 10.05 33.68
C LEU A 24 20.13 9.59 32.65
N GLY A 25 19.87 8.28 32.55
CA GLY A 25 18.83 7.73 31.70
C GLY A 25 19.22 7.56 30.22
N TYR A 26 20.51 7.59 29.88
CA TYR A 26 20.99 7.33 28.53
C TYR A 26 20.75 5.86 28.13
N SER A 27 20.31 5.65 26.89
CA SER A 27 20.17 4.31 26.30
C SER A 27 21.54 3.71 25.99
N TYR A 28 21.60 2.40 25.78
CA TYR A 28 22.84 1.73 25.37
C TYR A 28 23.43 2.34 24.09
N SER A 29 22.60 2.64 23.11
CA SER A 29 23.04 3.24 21.83
C SER A 29 23.64 4.63 22.02
N GLU A 30 23.06 5.47 22.89
CA GLU A 30 23.59 6.77 23.25
C GLU A 30 24.93 6.64 23.99
N ILE A 31 25.03 5.71 24.94
CA ILE A 31 26.26 5.46 25.70
C ILE A 31 27.38 4.94 24.75
N ILE A 32 27.06 4.07 23.81
CA ILE A 32 28.01 3.60 22.80
C ILE A 32 28.54 4.79 21.99
N LYS A 33 27.65 5.66 21.53
CA LYS A 33 28.03 6.86 20.76
C LYS A 33 28.97 7.78 21.52
N GLU A 34 28.71 7.99 22.82
CA GLU A 34 29.49 8.89 23.68
C GLU A 34 30.81 8.30 24.18
N THR A 35 30.91 6.99 24.28
CA THR A 35 32.04 6.33 24.93
C THR A 35 32.83 5.38 24.03
N GLY A 36 32.27 4.99 22.90
CA GLY A 36 32.84 3.96 22.01
C GLY A 36 32.92 2.56 22.64
N VAL A 37 32.24 2.33 23.78
CA VAL A 37 32.28 1.04 24.48
C VAL A 37 31.27 0.09 23.88
N ALA A 38 31.66 -1.16 23.63
CA ALA A 38 30.79 -2.18 23.09
C ALA A 38 29.59 -2.48 24.03
N LYS A 39 28.42 -2.77 23.45
CA LYS A 39 27.16 -3.04 24.16
C LYS A 39 27.31 -4.12 25.26
N SER A 40 28.03 -5.20 24.97
CA SER A 40 28.28 -6.28 25.92
C SER A 40 29.03 -5.81 27.14
N THR A 41 30.07 -4.98 26.95
CA THR A 41 30.87 -4.41 28.03
C THR A 41 30.02 -3.44 28.88
N ILE A 42 29.22 -2.58 28.24
CA ILE A 42 28.30 -1.68 28.95
C ILE A 42 27.33 -2.49 29.81
N ASN A 43 26.73 -3.55 29.22
CA ASN A 43 25.81 -4.41 29.97
C ASN A 43 26.47 -5.06 31.17
N SER A 44 27.66 -5.63 31.01
CA SER A 44 28.41 -6.23 32.11
C SER A 44 28.74 -5.24 33.22
N TRP A 45 29.12 -4.01 32.87
CA TRP A 45 29.44 -2.96 33.83
C TRP A 45 28.20 -2.45 34.58
N ILE A 46 27.05 -2.32 33.92
CA ILE A 46 25.77 -1.91 34.52
C ILE A 46 25.28 -2.99 35.45
N THR A 47 25.36 -4.26 35.06
CA THR A 47 24.99 -5.41 35.92
C THR A 47 25.91 -5.49 37.13
N PHE A 48 27.24 -5.35 36.95
CA PHE A 48 28.21 -5.34 38.04
C PHE A 48 27.95 -4.19 39.03
N ALA A 49 27.56 -3.01 38.55
CA ALA A 49 27.23 -1.87 39.39
C ALA A 49 25.86 -1.96 40.04
N GLY A 50 25.08 -3.02 39.83
CA GLY A 50 23.74 -3.20 40.38
C GLY A 50 22.73 -2.12 39.95
N LEU A 51 22.97 -1.48 38.78
CA LEU A 51 22.16 -0.38 38.28
C LEU A 51 20.90 -0.88 37.60
N ASN A 52 19.78 -0.85 38.28
CA ASN A 52 18.45 -0.95 37.70
C ASN A 52 17.98 0.44 37.28
N LEU A 53 17.28 0.54 36.13
CA LEU A 53 16.62 1.78 35.73
C LEU A 53 15.55 2.13 36.76
N SER A 54 15.62 3.34 37.30
CA SER A 54 14.51 3.88 38.09
C SER A 54 13.25 4.06 37.22
N PRO A 55 12.04 4.04 37.81
CA PRO A 55 10.80 4.29 37.07
C PRO A 55 10.83 5.60 36.27
N GLU A 56 11.46 6.64 36.78
CA GLU A 56 11.62 7.94 36.13
C GLU A 56 12.49 7.82 34.85
N HIS A 57 13.62 7.11 34.93
CA HIS A 57 14.49 6.87 33.79
C HIS A 57 13.82 5.97 32.74
N MET A 58 12.98 5.02 33.14
CA MET A 58 12.15 4.24 32.23
C MET A 58 11.18 5.13 31.47
N GLN A 59 10.52 6.09 32.15
CA GLN A 59 9.62 7.03 31.48
C GLN A 59 10.36 7.92 30.45
N ILE A 60 11.55 8.41 30.79
CA ILE A 60 12.39 9.18 29.85
C ILE A 60 12.72 8.36 28.61
N GLN A 61 13.12 7.09 28.79
CA GLN A 61 13.41 6.19 27.68
C GLN A 61 12.18 5.91 26.82
N LEU A 62 11.02 5.71 27.43
CA LEU A 62 9.76 5.52 26.72
C LEU A 62 9.38 6.76 25.91
N LYS A 63 9.47 7.97 26.46
CA LYS A 63 9.23 9.22 25.74
C LYS A 63 10.14 9.35 24.51
N LYS A 64 11.45 9.12 24.66
CA LYS A 64 12.41 9.13 23.56
C LYS A 64 12.08 8.11 22.46
N ARG A 65 11.67 6.89 22.84
CA ARG A 65 11.24 5.85 21.88
C ARG A 65 10.02 6.27 21.09
N VAL A 66 9.01 6.83 21.75
CA VAL A 66 7.79 7.32 21.10
C VAL A 66 8.13 8.43 20.09
N GLN A 67 8.93 9.41 20.50
CA GLN A 67 9.38 10.50 19.62
C GLN A 67 10.14 9.97 18.40
N ASN A 68 11.12 9.08 18.61
CA ASN A 68 11.87 8.48 17.51
C ASN A 68 10.99 7.65 16.57
N HIS A 69 10.00 6.94 17.10
CA HIS A 69 9.02 6.18 16.31
C HIS A 69 8.17 7.12 15.44
N VAL A 70 7.67 8.23 16.00
CA VAL A 70 6.90 9.23 15.26
C VAL A 70 7.73 9.84 14.14
N LEU A 71 8.96 10.27 14.44
CA LEU A 71 9.88 10.84 13.44
C LEU A 71 10.21 9.84 12.33
N GLY A 72 10.49 8.57 12.69
CA GLY A 72 10.74 7.51 11.73
C GLY A 72 9.54 7.22 10.83
N THR A 73 8.34 7.23 11.40
CA THR A 73 7.09 7.06 10.65
C THR A 73 6.85 8.20 9.68
N LEU A 74 7.07 9.46 10.10
CA LEU A 74 6.97 10.64 9.23
C LEU A 74 7.99 10.60 8.11
N ALA A 75 9.26 10.31 8.40
CA ALA A 75 10.31 10.18 7.39
C ALA A 75 9.97 9.09 6.36
N SER A 76 9.50 7.92 6.81
CA SER A 76 9.07 6.84 5.93
C SER A 76 7.87 7.24 5.07
N LYS A 77 6.92 7.99 5.62
CA LYS A 77 5.77 8.53 4.87
C LYS A 77 6.21 9.49 3.77
N ILE A 78 7.10 10.43 4.10
CA ILE A 78 7.65 11.41 3.13
C ILE A 78 8.39 10.68 2.01
N THR A 79 9.28 9.75 2.34
CA THR A 79 10.02 8.96 1.34
C THR A 79 9.09 8.18 0.41
N ARG A 80 8.03 7.58 0.96
CA ARG A 80 7.03 6.84 0.17
C ARG A 80 6.24 7.76 -0.75
N LEU A 81 5.84 8.95 -0.29
CA LEU A 81 5.16 9.94 -1.11
C LEU A 81 6.05 10.39 -2.27
N LYS A 82 7.31 10.74 -1.99
CA LYS A 82 8.28 11.13 -3.00
C LYS A 82 8.47 10.06 -4.09
N ARG A 83 8.68 8.81 -3.68
CA ARG A 83 8.79 7.68 -4.64
C ARG A 83 7.54 7.51 -5.49
N ARG A 84 6.35 7.69 -4.89
CA ARG A 84 5.09 7.63 -5.62
C ARG A 84 4.99 8.70 -6.69
N ASP A 85 5.38 9.92 -6.36
CA ASP A 85 5.36 11.04 -7.29
C ASP A 85 6.38 10.84 -8.43
N GLU A 86 7.59 10.38 -8.12
CA GLU A 86 8.61 9.99 -9.10
C GLU A 86 8.09 8.88 -10.05
N ASP A 87 7.47 7.83 -9.51
CA ASP A 87 6.86 6.74 -10.29
C ASP A 87 5.78 7.24 -11.28
N VAL A 88 4.99 8.24 -10.87
CA VAL A 88 3.94 8.80 -11.74
C VAL A 88 4.55 9.70 -12.80
N GLN A 89 5.55 10.54 -12.46
CA GLN A 89 6.23 11.38 -13.46
C GLN A 89 6.95 10.52 -14.51
N ASN A 90 7.61 9.46 -14.09
CA ASN A 90 8.23 8.50 -15.02
C ASN A 90 7.17 7.86 -15.92
N PHE A 91 6.05 7.42 -15.38
CA PHE A 91 4.95 6.88 -16.16
C PHE A 91 4.41 7.88 -17.20
N ILE A 92 4.19 9.15 -16.81
CA ILE A 92 3.71 10.21 -17.70
C ILE A 92 4.69 10.41 -18.86
N SER A 93 5.99 10.44 -18.55
CA SER A 93 7.05 10.63 -19.55
C SER A 93 7.20 9.43 -20.48
N GLU A 94 7.33 8.22 -19.94
CA GLU A 94 7.52 6.97 -20.70
C GLU A 94 6.33 6.64 -21.62
N GLN A 95 5.11 6.84 -21.12
CA GLN A 95 3.91 6.58 -21.91
C GLN A 95 3.48 7.78 -22.77
N LYS A 96 4.23 8.87 -22.74
CA LYS A 96 3.92 10.13 -23.45
C LYS A 96 2.45 10.53 -23.24
N VAL A 97 2.03 10.56 -21.96
CA VAL A 97 0.63 10.79 -21.61
C VAL A 97 0.14 12.13 -22.13
N ASN A 98 -0.91 12.09 -22.94
CA ASN A 98 -1.63 13.29 -23.36
C ASN A 98 -2.88 13.47 -22.48
N PHE A 99 -2.85 14.45 -21.60
CA PHE A 99 -3.99 14.79 -20.73
C PHE A 99 -5.19 15.38 -21.48
N ASN A 100 -5.08 15.68 -22.77
CA ASN A 100 -6.18 16.08 -23.63
C ASN A 100 -6.77 14.90 -24.41
N ASP A 101 -6.20 13.67 -24.29
CA ASP A 101 -6.80 12.48 -24.89
C ASP A 101 -8.05 12.08 -24.10
N PRO A 102 -9.24 12.09 -24.74
CA PRO A 102 -10.48 11.73 -24.07
C PRO A 102 -10.47 10.34 -23.44
N LEU A 103 -9.77 9.37 -24.07
CA LEU A 103 -9.65 8.02 -23.54
C LEU A 103 -8.83 7.99 -22.24
N PHE A 104 -7.77 8.79 -22.17
CA PHE A 104 -6.96 8.89 -20.96
C PHE A 104 -7.77 9.47 -19.80
N VAL A 105 -8.36 10.64 -20.02
CA VAL A 105 -9.15 11.33 -19.00
C VAL A 105 -10.32 10.47 -18.55
N ALA A 106 -11.09 9.91 -19.49
CA ALA A 106 -12.22 9.05 -19.15
C ALA A 106 -11.80 7.80 -18.38
N GLY A 107 -10.70 7.13 -18.77
CA GLY A 107 -10.21 5.94 -18.09
C GLY A 107 -9.77 6.21 -16.66
N VAL A 108 -9.05 7.30 -16.40
CA VAL A 108 -8.64 7.72 -15.06
C VAL A 108 -9.86 8.10 -14.23
N MET A 109 -10.78 8.89 -14.77
CA MET A 109 -11.95 9.37 -14.03
C MET A 109 -12.99 8.27 -13.77
N LEU A 110 -13.12 7.28 -14.65
CA LEU A 110 -13.91 6.07 -14.36
C LEU A 110 -13.36 5.33 -13.13
N TYR A 111 -12.03 5.17 -13.08
CA TYR A 111 -11.42 4.54 -11.91
C TYR A 111 -11.56 5.41 -10.65
N GLU A 112 -11.46 6.73 -10.77
CA GLU A 112 -11.68 7.63 -9.64
C GLU A 112 -13.10 7.50 -9.07
N ALA A 113 -14.11 7.41 -9.94
CA ALA A 113 -15.51 7.32 -9.53
C ALA A 113 -15.90 5.95 -8.93
N GLU A 114 -15.46 4.85 -9.55
CA GLU A 114 -15.95 3.49 -9.22
C GLU A 114 -14.85 2.46 -9.00
N GLY A 115 -13.58 2.84 -9.13
CA GLY A 115 -12.45 1.94 -8.91
C GLY A 115 -12.22 1.62 -7.44
N THR A 116 -11.76 0.41 -7.17
CA THR A 116 -11.41 -0.02 -5.82
C THR A 116 -10.09 0.62 -5.39
N LYS A 117 -10.14 1.45 -4.35
CA LYS A 117 -8.99 2.18 -3.80
C LYS A 117 -8.32 1.46 -2.62
N SER A 118 -8.65 0.18 -2.38
CA SER A 118 -8.12 -0.61 -1.28
C SER A 118 -7.24 -1.78 -1.77
N TYR A 119 -7.61 -3.02 -1.43
CA TYR A 119 -6.74 -4.19 -1.66
C TYR A 119 -6.79 -4.77 -3.08
N SER A 120 -7.79 -4.45 -3.89
CA SER A 120 -7.88 -4.92 -5.26
C SER A 120 -7.76 -3.78 -6.25
N ASN A 121 -6.96 -3.98 -7.30
CA ASN A 121 -6.78 -3.01 -8.39
C ASN A 121 -7.96 -3.13 -9.37
N GLY A 122 -9.20 -3.12 -8.88
CA GLY A 122 -10.39 -3.46 -9.64
C GLY A 122 -11.25 -2.27 -10.04
N PHE A 123 -11.86 -2.37 -11.21
CA PHE A 123 -12.96 -1.53 -11.67
C PHE A 123 -14.15 -2.42 -11.99
N SER A 124 -15.34 -2.09 -11.51
CA SER A 124 -16.53 -2.94 -11.64
C SER A 124 -17.72 -2.16 -12.14
N ASN A 125 -18.34 -2.64 -13.22
CA ASN A 125 -19.57 -2.04 -13.73
C ASN A 125 -20.46 -3.10 -14.41
N SER A 126 -21.76 -2.80 -14.57
CA SER A 126 -22.70 -3.61 -15.34
C SER A 126 -22.82 -3.16 -16.80
N ASP A 127 -22.42 -1.93 -17.11
CA ASP A 127 -22.38 -1.42 -18.46
C ASP A 127 -21.11 -1.86 -19.19
N PHE A 128 -21.28 -2.68 -20.26
CA PHE A 128 -20.15 -3.17 -21.03
C PHE A 128 -19.36 -2.04 -21.72
N ARG A 129 -19.98 -0.92 -22.02
CA ARG A 129 -19.33 0.22 -22.69
C ARG A 129 -18.26 0.82 -21.79
N LEU A 130 -18.58 0.99 -20.49
CA LEU A 130 -17.64 1.50 -19.48
C LEU A 130 -16.51 0.49 -19.22
N ILE A 131 -16.85 -0.78 -19.10
CA ILE A 131 -15.85 -1.86 -18.98
C ILE A 131 -14.91 -1.90 -20.18
N ASN A 132 -15.46 -1.82 -21.41
CA ASN A 132 -14.63 -1.84 -22.63
C ASN A 132 -13.75 -0.60 -22.75
N LEU A 133 -14.28 0.58 -22.42
CA LEU A 133 -13.50 1.82 -22.39
C LEU A 133 -12.33 1.71 -21.40
N TYR A 134 -12.60 1.23 -20.19
CA TYR A 134 -11.58 1.03 -19.18
C TYR A 134 -10.50 0.02 -19.60
N ILE A 135 -10.89 -1.09 -20.24
CA ILE A 135 -9.94 -2.07 -20.79
C ILE A 135 -9.06 -1.41 -21.87
N LYS A 136 -9.66 -0.67 -22.82
CA LYS A 136 -8.89 0.06 -23.85
C LYS A 136 -7.91 1.08 -23.28
N PHE A 137 -8.32 1.77 -22.22
CA PHE A 137 -7.44 2.66 -21.48
C PHE A 137 -6.24 1.91 -20.88
N LEU A 138 -6.47 0.77 -20.22
CA LEU A 138 -5.40 -0.06 -19.66
C LEU A 138 -4.47 -0.62 -20.74
N GLU A 139 -5.01 -1.08 -21.87
CA GLU A 139 -4.22 -1.59 -23.01
C GLU A 139 -3.34 -0.48 -23.59
N LYS A 140 -3.90 0.71 -23.83
CA LYS A 140 -3.18 1.81 -24.46
C LYS A 140 -2.11 2.44 -23.57
N TYR A 141 -2.45 2.80 -22.34
CA TYR A 141 -1.58 3.60 -21.48
C TYR A 141 -0.76 2.79 -20.50
N PHE A 142 -1.25 1.62 -20.08
CA PHE A 142 -0.52 0.74 -19.17
C PHE A 142 0.08 -0.47 -19.87
N ARG A 143 -0.15 -0.62 -21.19
CA ARG A 143 0.31 -1.74 -22.01
C ARG A 143 -0.06 -3.11 -21.43
N LEU A 144 -1.21 -3.18 -20.78
CA LEU A 144 -1.71 -4.39 -20.14
C LEU A 144 -2.53 -5.21 -21.12
N SER A 145 -2.31 -6.52 -21.15
CA SER A 145 -3.10 -7.43 -21.98
C SER A 145 -4.20 -8.09 -21.15
N LYS A 146 -5.38 -8.32 -21.79
CA LYS A 146 -6.49 -9.08 -21.19
C LYS A 146 -6.07 -10.48 -20.74
N LYS A 147 -5.11 -11.09 -21.43
CA LYS A 147 -4.67 -12.47 -21.21
C LYS A 147 -3.78 -12.60 -19.98
N GLU A 148 -2.84 -11.69 -19.82
CA GLU A 148 -1.74 -11.82 -18.85
C GLU A 148 -1.90 -10.96 -17.60
N ASN A 149 -2.44 -9.75 -17.80
CA ASN A 149 -2.42 -8.72 -16.77
C ASN A 149 -3.80 -8.42 -16.19
N MET A 150 -4.88 -8.97 -16.76
CA MET A 150 -6.22 -8.73 -16.25
C MET A 150 -6.86 -10.03 -15.76
N SER A 151 -7.69 -9.93 -14.75
CA SER A 151 -8.60 -10.99 -14.33
C SER A 151 -10.01 -10.46 -14.26
N PHE A 152 -10.95 -11.32 -14.62
CA PHE A 152 -12.35 -10.98 -14.78
C PHE A 152 -13.20 -11.75 -13.78
N ARG A 153 -14.01 -11.02 -12.99
CA ARG A 153 -14.92 -11.62 -12.02
C ARG A 153 -16.33 -11.12 -12.25
N LEU A 154 -17.25 -12.03 -12.45
CA LEU A 154 -18.66 -11.73 -12.57
C LEU A 154 -19.35 -11.87 -11.21
N TYR A 155 -19.95 -10.77 -10.76
CA TYR A 155 -20.84 -10.74 -9.60
C TYR A 155 -22.27 -10.90 -10.09
N ILE A 156 -22.89 -12.02 -9.73
CA ILE A 156 -24.25 -12.41 -10.17
C ILE A 156 -25.07 -12.67 -8.93
N HIS A 157 -26.32 -12.20 -8.94
CA HIS A 157 -27.23 -12.52 -7.84
C HIS A 157 -27.63 -14.00 -7.89
N GLU A 158 -27.69 -14.66 -6.74
CA GLU A 158 -27.95 -16.11 -6.66
C GLU A 158 -29.27 -16.54 -7.31
N ILE A 159 -30.32 -15.72 -7.22
CA ILE A 159 -31.61 -15.95 -7.90
C ILE A 159 -31.50 -16.04 -9.43
N ARG A 160 -30.41 -15.57 -10.02
CA ARG A 160 -30.12 -15.61 -11.47
C ARG A 160 -29.15 -16.72 -11.85
N LYS A 161 -29.05 -17.75 -11.05
CA LYS A 161 -28.13 -18.88 -11.27
C LYS A 161 -28.41 -19.62 -12.58
N SER A 162 -29.68 -19.71 -12.99
CA SER A 162 -30.10 -20.25 -14.28
C SER A 162 -29.59 -19.46 -15.49
N ASP A 163 -29.31 -18.16 -15.33
CA ASP A 163 -28.83 -17.27 -16.40
C ASP A 163 -27.30 -17.29 -16.58
N LEU A 164 -26.57 -18.03 -15.75
CA LEU A 164 -25.11 -17.97 -15.70
C LEU A 164 -24.45 -18.09 -17.07
N GLU A 165 -24.81 -19.11 -17.85
CA GLU A 165 -24.19 -19.35 -19.15
C GLU A 165 -24.53 -18.26 -20.17
N ARG A 166 -25.74 -17.72 -20.15
CA ARG A 166 -26.14 -16.58 -20.97
C ARG A 166 -25.31 -15.34 -20.63
N ILE A 167 -25.14 -15.04 -19.35
CA ILE A 167 -24.36 -13.90 -18.86
C ILE A 167 -22.87 -14.04 -19.23
N LYS A 168 -22.28 -15.21 -19.03
CA LYS A 168 -20.89 -15.48 -19.44
C LYS A 168 -20.68 -15.29 -20.94
N ARG A 169 -21.58 -15.83 -21.77
CA ARG A 169 -21.53 -15.67 -23.23
C ARG A 169 -21.69 -14.20 -23.65
N PHE A 170 -22.56 -13.43 -22.99
CA PHE A 170 -22.70 -12.00 -23.25
C PHE A 170 -21.37 -11.28 -23.08
N TRP A 171 -20.73 -11.41 -21.92
CA TRP A 171 -19.45 -10.74 -21.64
C TRP A 171 -18.31 -11.27 -22.52
N SER A 172 -18.25 -12.57 -22.75
CA SER A 172 -17.28 -13.20 -23.64
C SER A 172 -17.34 -12.62 -25.06
N LYS A 173 -18.55 -12.54 -25.64
CA LYS A 173 -18.77 -11.97 -26.99
C LYS A 173 -18.42 -10.47 -27.04
N LYS A 174 -18.86 -9.69 -26.04
CA LYS A 174 -18.66 -8.23 -26.02
C LYS A 174 -17.20 -7.82 -25.83
N LEU A 175 -16.43 -8.56 -25.05
CA LEU A 175 -15.05 -8.22 -24.69
C LEU A 175 -14.00 -9.05 -25.44
N ILE A 176 -14.43 -10.04 -26.21
CA ILE A 176 -13.55 -11.00 -26.90
C ILE A 176 -12.61 -11.67 -25.88
N ILE A 177 -13.23 -12.29 -24.88
CA ILE A 177 -12.54 -13.00 -23.77
C ILE A 177 -13.11 -14.41 -23.72
N ASP A 178 -12.24 -15.41 -23.52
CA ASP A 178 -12.67 -16.79 -23.34
C ASP A 178 -13.66 -16.91 -22.16
N VAL A 179 -14.77 -17.62 -22.37
CA VAL A 179 -15.84 -17.83 -21.39
C VAL A 179 -15.33 -18.45 -20.07
N ASN A 180 -14.26 -19.24 -20.13
CA ASN A 180 -13.65 -19.88 -18.97
C ASN A 180 -12.77 -18.93 -18.13
N LYS A 181 -12.51 -17.71 -18.62
CA LYS A 181 -11.73 -16.69 -17.88
C LYS A 181 -12.53 -15.95 -16.82
N PHE A 182 -13.84 -16.13 -16.76
CA PHE A 182 -14.68 -15.45 -15.78
C PHE A 182 -14.75 -16.24 -14.48
N ALA A 183 -14.18 -15.70 -13.40
CA ALA A 183 -14.44 -16.17 -12.05
C ALA A 183 -15.84 -15.70 -11.61
N ILE A 184 -16.60 -16.54 -10.94
CA ILE A 184 -17.97 -16.23 -10.50
C ILE A 184 -17.98 -15.91 -9.01
N SER A 185 -18.75 -14.89 -8.64
CA SER A 185 -19.03 -14.53 -7.26
C SER A 185 -20.55 -14.33 -7.11
N TRP A 186 -21.16 -15.09 -6.22
CA TRP A 186 -22.59 -15.00 -5.96
C TRP A 186 -22.90 -13.91 -4.95
N LYS A 187 -23.92 -13.10 -5.25
CA LYS A 187 -24.48 -12.12 -4.30
C LYS A 187 -25.72 -12.75 -3.64
N HIS A 188 -25.72 -12.77 -2.31
CA HIS A 188 -26.78 -13.39 -1.49
C HIS A 188 -27.73 -12.36 -0.86
N ASN A 189 -27.68 -11.09 -1.28
CA ASN A 189 -28.51 -10.04 -0.70
C ASN A 189 -30.01 -10.30 -0.97
N ILE A 190 -30.85 -9.97 0.02
CA ILE A 190 -32.32 -10.02 -0.14
C ILE A 190 -32.72 -8.98 -1.19
N VAL A 191 -33.39 -9.42 -2.24
CA VAL A 191 -33.94 -8.54 -3.26
C VAL A 191 -35.38 -8.21 -2.91
N ALA A 192 -35.63 -6.93 -2.58
CA ALA A 192 -36.95 -6.46 -2.17
C ALA A 192 -38.03 -6.56 -3.29
N LYS A 193 -37.61 -6.58 -4.55
CA LYS A 193 -38.48 -6.84 -5.72
C LYS A 193 -37.76 -7.74 -6.69
N GLN A 194 -38.36 -8.91 -6.98
CA GLN A 194 -38.00 -9.74 -8.11
C GLN A 194 -38.47 -9.03 -9.39
N GLN A 195 -37.65 -8.15 -9.95
CA GLN A 195 -37.88 -7.66 -11.31
C GLN A 195 -37.31 -8.69 -12.29
N GLU A 196 -38.16 -9.20 -13.18
CA GLU A 196 -37.74 -9.96 -14.35
C GLU A 196 -37.03 -9.02 -15.34
N ASN A 197 -35.78 -8.68 -15.05
CA ASN A 197 -34.95 -7.95 -15.99
C ASN A 197 -34.29 -8.96 -16.93
N LEU A 198 -34.84 -9.07 -18.13
CA LEU A 198 -34.32 -9.96 -19.19
C LEU A 198 -32.90 -9.51 -19.66
N ASP A 199 -32.59 -8.24 -19.50
CA ASP A 199 -31.29 -7.64 -19.88
C ASP A 199 -30.25 -7.72 -18.74
N TYR A 200 -30.56 -8.45 -17.66
CA TYR A 200 -29.63 -8.61 -16.55
C TYR A 200 -28.36 -9.35 -17.01
N VAL A 201 -27.22 -8.69 -16.86
CA VAL A 201 -25.90 -9.22 -17.24
C VAL A 201 -24.93 -9.34 -16.06
N GLY A 202 -25.41 -9.10 -14.84
CA GLY A 202 -24.55 -9.03 -13.65
C GLY A 202 -23.63 -7.81 -13.67
N GLN A 203 -22.65 -7.81 -12.80
CA GLN A 203 -21.60 -6.78 -12.72
C GLN A 203 -20.25 -7.43 -12.99
N LEU A 204 -19.52 -6.93 -13.98
CA LEU A 204 -18.17 -7.42 -14.28
C LEU A 204 -17.13 -6.55 -13.56
N SER A 205 -16.22 -7.21 -12.87
CA SER A 205 -15.01 -6.60 -12.31
C SER A 205 -13.80 -6.97 -13.15
N VAL A 206 -13.06 -5.94 -13.55
CA VAL A 206 -11.75 -6.06 -14.19
C VAL A 206 -10.68 -5.70 -13.17
N ASN A 207 -9.84 -6.68 -12.80
CA ASN A 207 -8.79 -6.48 -11.82
C ASN A 207 -7.43 -6.54 -12.51
N VAL A 208 -6.60 -5.53 -12.29
CA VAL A 208 -5.22 -5.47 -12.79
C VAL A 208 -4.32 -6.34 -11.92
N ARG A 209 -3.52 -7.18 -12.56
CA ARG A 209 -2.56 -8.07 -11.91
C ARG A 209 -1.14 -7.74 -12.31
N LYS A 210 -0.17 -8.14 -11.49
CA LYS A 210 1.27 -7.98 -11.74
C LYS A 210 1.70 -6.52 -11.97
N MET A 211 1.03 -5.57 -11.35
CA MET A 211 1.38 -4.16 -11.43
C MET A 211 1.44 -3.57 -10.02
N SER A 212 2.65 -3.31 -9.55
CA SER A 212 2.88 -2.64 -8.28
C SER A 212 2.42 -1.17 -8.35
N HIS A 213 1.93 -0.67 -7.22
CA HIS A 213 1.54 0.75 -7.08
C HIS A 213 0.45 1.26 -8.06
N PHE A 214 -0.33 0.35 -8.69
CA PHE A 214 -1.38 0.74 -9.64
C PHE A 214 -2.37 1.72 -9.02
N ILE A 215 -2.93 1.40 -7.84
CA ILE A 215 -3.89 2.27 -7.15
C ILE A 215 -3.29 3.65 -6.89
N SER A 216 -2.08 3.73 -6.37
CA SER A 216 -1.45 5.03 -6.08
C SER A 216 -1.15 5.81 -7.36
N LYS A 217 -0.81 5.16 -8.47
CA LYS A 217 -0.70 5.82 -9.78
C LYS A 217 -2.04 6.41 -10.23
N MET A 218 -3.11 5.61 -10.19
CA MET A 218 -4.44 6.07 -10.59
C MET A 218 -4.93 7.25 -9.74
N VAL A 219 -4.76 7.19 -8.41
CA VAL A 219 -5.12 8.29 -7.51
C VAL A 219 -4.31 9.55 -7.82
N THR A 220 -3.00 9.45 -8.02
CA THR A 220 -2.19 10.65 -8.36
C THR A 220 -2.55 11.22 -9.72
N LEU A 221 -2.83 10.37 -10.72
CA LEU A 221 -3.28 10.82 -12.05
C LEU A 221 -4.64 11.52 -11.98
N SER A 222 -5.57 11.03 -11.17
CA SER A 222 -6.87 11.69 -10.96
C SER A 222 -6.69 13.05 -10.29
N ASP A 223 -5.84 13.15 -9.26
CA ASP A 223 -5.52 14.42 -8.59
C ASP A 223 -4.96 15.45 -9.60
N ILE A 224 -4.06 15.03 -10.51
CA ILE A 224 -3.51 15.91 -11.55
C ILE A 224 -4.62 16.40 -12.49
N ILE A 225 -5.51 15.51 -12.93
CA ILE A 225 -6.62 15.86 -13.84
C ILE A 225 -7.56 16.84 -13.12
N LEU A 226 -8.02 16.50 -11.92
CA LEU A 226 -8.94 17.33 -11.14
C LEU A 226 -8.36 18.73 -10.88
N THR A 227 -7.07 18.80 -10.51
CA THR A 227 -6.39 20.09 -10.28
C THR A 227 -6.33 20.94 -11.55
N ARG A 228 -6.17 20.34 -12.72
CA ARG A 228 -6.19 21.08 -14.01
C ARG A 228 -7.56 21.70 -14.28
N TYR A 229 -8.63 20.96 -14.04
CA TYR A 229 -9.99 21.43 -14.31
C TYR A 229 -10.56 22.35 -13.24
N GLN A 230 -10.01 22.37 -12.04
CA GLN A 230 -10.36 23.34 -11.00
C GLN A 230 -9.75 24.73 -11.21
N LYS A 231 -8.75 24.85 -12.10
CA LYS A 231 -8.08 26.12 -12.43
C LYS A 231 -8.67 26.80 -13.68
N LEU A 232 -9.71 26.18 -14.28
CA LEU A 232 -10.48 26.73 -15.39
C LEU A 232 -11.73 27.45 -14.88
#